data_3c7ec9a8cfa2700feeaf91c9ef06e2f2
#
_entry.id   3c7ec9a8cfa2700feeaf91c9ef06e2f2
#
_cell.length_a   1.000
_cell.length_b   1.000
_cell.length_c   1.000
_cell.angle_alpha   90.00
_cell.angle_beta   90.00
_cell.angle_gamma   90.00
#
_symmetry.space_group_name_H-M   'P 1'
#
loop_
_entity.id
_entity.type
_entity.pdbx_description
1 polymer ?
#
loop_
_entity_poly.entity_id
_entity_poly.type
_entity_poly.pdbx_seq_one_letter_code
_entity_poly.pdbx_strand_id
1 'polypeptide(L)'
;MEDDTKIGLDDAYSLKTPADNVALYRNWAETYDTEFARDRGYQYPQQIADIYSRYAGAHDVPVLDVGSGTGLVASTMREHHAIDSQLTIDGVDISPEMLEVSKKKNLYRQLFERDLSQSIELPKNHYGAVVSAGTFTHGHVGPEALAKLLPLCRSSALFIIGINGTAFDQYHFGSHLAALQADRQITPIEFVRVTYYASADDDNGADQGFAAIFRKASLYTPDP
;
A
#
# COMPACT_ATOMS: atom_id res chain seq x y z
N MET A 1 8.65 11.39 -36.47
CA MET A 1 8.03 10.22 -35.87
C MET A 1 8.12 10.47 -34.39
N GLU A 2 7.03 10.95 -33.80
CA GLU A 2 6.90 11.14 -32.37
C GLU A 2 6.92 9.74 -31.71
N ASP A 3 7.70 9.64 -30.66
CA ASP A 3 7.89 8.42 -29.89
C ASP A 3 6.62 8.18 -29.04
N ASP A 4 5.69 7.39 -29.57
CA ASP A 4 4.30 7.21 -29.13
C ASP A 4 4.19 6.13 -28.05
N THR A 5 5.22 5.95 -27.19
CA THR A 5 5.29 4.85 -26.22
C THR A 5 5.56 5.27 -24.76
N LYS A 6 5.45 6.56 -24.43
CA LYS A 6 5.54 6.95 -23.01
C LYS A 6 4.19 6.79 -22.31
N ILE A 7 4.04 5.70 -21.54
CA ILE A 7 2.92 5.50 -20.63
C ILE A 7 2.90 6.63 -19.60
N GLY A 8 1.76 7.31 -19.48
CA GLY A 8 1.57 8.51 -18.64
C GLY A 8 0.70 8.25 -17.40
N LEU A 9 0.59 9.28 -16.55
CA LEU A 9 -0.33 9.28 -15.40
C LEU A 9 -1.79 9.14 -15.83
N ASP A 10 -2.16 9.74 -16.96
CA ASP A 10 -3.52 9.68 -17.49
C ASP A 10 -3.92 8.24 -17.82
N ASP A 11 -2.96 7.42 -18.29
CA ASP A 11 -3.16 6.00 -18.54
C ASP A 11 -3.41 5.26 -17.22
N ALA A 12 -2.64 5.55 -16.15
CA ALA A 12 -2.82 4.94 -14.84
C ALA A 12 -4.12 5.35 -14.16
N TYR A 13 -4.57 6.60 -14.34
CA TYR A 13 -5.85 7.08 -13.78
C TYR A 13 -7.08 6.71 -14.64
N SER A 14 -6.89 6.29 -15.89
CA SER A 14 -7.98 5.86 -16.78
C SER A 14 -8.42 4.40 -16.57
N LEU A 15 -7.71 3.63 -15.75
CA LEU A 15 -7.95 2.21 -15.50
C LEU A 15 -9.30 1.98 -14.82
N LYS A 16 -10.01 0.95 -15.27
CA LYS A 16 -11.37 0.63 -14.79
C LYS A 16 -11.45 -0.75 -14.13
N THR A 17 -10.53 -1.64 -14.45
CA THR A 17 -10.55 -3.02 -13.98
C THR A 17 -9.18 -3.50 -13.52
N PRO A 18 -9.10 -4.51 -12.64
CA PRO A 18 -7.83 -5.14 -12.27
C PRO A 18 -7.05 -5.69 -13.48
N ALA A 19 -7.73 -6.14 -14.52
CA ALA A 19 -7.10 -6.64 -15.75
C ALA A 19 -6.41 -5.51 -16.54
N ASP A 20 -6.99 -4.30 -16.55
CA ASP A 20 -6.37 -3.13 -17.19
C ASP A 20 -5.08 -2.76 -16.45
N ASN A 21 -5.09 -2.87 -15.12
CA ASN A 21 -3.89 -2.66 -14.29
C ASN A 21 -2.78 -3.61 -14.66
N VAL A 22 -3.05 -4.91 -14.71
CA VAL A 22 -2.04 -5.91 -15.08
C VAL A 22 -1.46 -5.61 -16.46
N ALA A 23 -2.30 -5.25 -17.44
CA ALA A 23 -1.84 -4.94 -18.80
C ALA A 23 -0.96 -3.68 -18.85
N LEU A 24 -1.30 -2.62 -18.12
CA LEU A 24 -0.51 -1.39 -18.05
C LEU A 24 0.84 -1.64 -17.36
N TYR A 25 0.81 -2.23 -16.16
CA TYR A 25 2.00 -2.47 -15.36
C TYR A 25 2.95 -3.50 -15.96
N ARG A 26 2.46 -4.43 -16.80
CA ARG A 26 3.31 -5.34 -17.59
C ARG A 26 4.31 -4.59 -18.45
N ASN A 27 3.85 -3.57 -19.16
CA ASN A 27 4.69 -2.80 -20.05
C ASN A 27 5.57 -1.77 -19.31
N TRP A 28 5.21 -1.47 -18.08
CA TRP A 28 5.82 -0.40 -17.29
C TRP A 28 6.82 -0.89 -16.25
N ALA A 29 6.79 -2.19 -15.90
CA ALA A 29 7.54 -2.73 -14.77
C ALA A 29 9.04 -2.44 -14.81
N GLU A 30 9.68 -2.53 -15.98
CA GLU A 30 11.13 -2.35 -16.09
C GLU A 30 11.58 -0.88 -15.97
N THR A 31 10.73 0.07 -16.36
CA THR A 31 11.06 1.49 -16.35
C THR A 31 10.36 2.27 -15.23
N TYR A 32 9.45 1.62 -14.50
CA TYR A 32 8.63 2.25 -13.46
C TYR A 32 9.45 3.04 -12.43
N ASP A 33 10.54 2.46 -11.92
CA ASP A 33 11.37 3.10 -10.90
C ASP A 33 12.14 4.31 -11.43
N THR A 34 12.57 4.26 -12.69
CA THR A 34 13.44 5.30 -13.29
C THR A 34 12.62 6.38 -13.96
N GLU A 35 11.69 6.01 -14.84
CA GLU A 35 10.94 6.97 -15.65
C GLU A 35 9.74 7.56 -14.90
N PHE A 36 9.07 6.75 -14.06
CA PHE A 36 7.91 7.24 -13.32
C PHE A 36 8.30 7.76 -11.93
N ALA A 37 8.90 6.92 -11.09
CA ALA A 37 9.10 7.29 -9.69
C ALA A 37 10.18 8.38 -9.54
N ARG A 38 11.36 8.20 -10.14
CA ARG A 38 12.46 9.14 -9.98
C ARG A 38 12.23 10.46 -10.74
N ASP A 39 11.85 10.38 -12.01
CA ASP A 39 11.76 11.59 -12.87
C ASP A 39 10.60 12.50 -12.45
N ARG A 40 9.59 11.97 -11.79
CA ARG A 40 8.45 12.73 -11.25
C ARG A 40 8.58 13.11 -9.78
N GLY A 41 9.66 12.70 -9.10
CA GLY A 41 9.84 12.94 -7.68
C GLY A 41 8.76 12.25 -6.83
N TYR A 42 8.44 11.00 -7.15
CA TYR A 42 7.43 10.22 -6.42
C TYR A 42 7.90 9.93 -5.00
N GLN A 43 7.29 10.58 -4.03
CA GLN A 43 7.69 10.55 -2.61
C GLN A 43 6.74 9.77 -1.70
N TYR A 44 5.68 9.20 -2.25
CA TYR A 44 4.69 8.49 -1.46
C TYR A 44 5.26 7.31 -0.65
N PRO A 45 6.13 6.45 -1.20
CA PRO A 45 6.80 5.39 -0.44
C PRO A 45 7.60 5.93 0.74
N GLN A 46 8.29 7.09 0.56
CA GLN A 46 9.04 7.75 1.63
C GLN A 46 8.14 8.18 2.78
N GLN A 47 7.00 8.79 2.48
CA GLN A 47 6.06 9.22 3.51
C GLN A 47 5.45 8.04 4.28
N ILE A 48 5.17 6.93 3.62
CA ILE A 48 4.73 5.69 4.29
C ILE A 48 5.82 5.14 5.20
N ALA A 49 7.09 5.13 4.77
CA ALA A 49 8.22 4.72 5.60
C ALA A 49 8.42 5.66 6.80
N ASP A 50 8.31 6.98 6.61
CA ASP A 50 8.39 7.98 7.67
C ASP A 50 7.28 7.78 8.72
N ILE A 51 6.06 7.47 8.28
CA ILE A 51 4.95 7.16 9.18
C ILE A 51 5.24 5.85 9.92
N TYR A 52 5.67 4.80 9.22
CA TYR A 52 6.03 3.53 9.85
C TYR A 52 7.09 3.75 10.94
N SER A 53 8.14 4.54 10.68
CA SER A 53 9.20 4.80 11.65
C SER A 53 8.72 5.47 12.95
N ARG A 54 7.61 6.21 12.87
CA ARG A 54 7.03 6.93 14.03
C ARG A 54 6.04 6.08 14.83
N TYR A 55 5.30 5.18 14.19
CA TYR A 55 4.20 4.44 14.81
C TYR A 55 4.54 2.98 15.13
N ALA A 56 5.55 2.41 14.47
CA ALA A 56 5.91 1.01 14.64
C ALA A 56 6.76 0.78 15.89
N GLY A 57 6.48 -0.33 16.54
CA GLY A 57 7.26 -0.86 17.65
C GLY A 57 7.86 -2.24 17.33
N ALA A 58 8.58 -2.81 18.27
CA ALA A 58 9.28 -4.09 18.11
C ALA A 58 8.36 -5.29 17.72
N HIS A 59 7.06 -5.18 17.96
CA HIS A 59 6.11 -6.24 17.65
C HIS A 59 5.41 -6.08 16.29
N ASP A 60 5.66 -4.98 15.58
CA ASP A 60 5.02 -4.68 14.29
C ASP A 60 5.78 -5.32 13.11
N VAL A 61 6.25 -6.55 13.33
CA VAL A 61 6.96 -7.40 12.36
C VAL A 61 6.40 -8.82 12.38
N PRO A 62 6.42 -9.59 11.27
CA PRO A 62 6.79 -9.15 9.93
C PRO A 62 5.79 -8.17 9.35
N VAL A 63 6.25 -7.37 8.38
CA VAL A 63 5.44 -6.41 7.63
C VAL A 63 4.89 -7.06 6.37
N LEU A 64 3.64 -6.78 6.02
CA LEU A 64 3.06 -7.08 4.70
C LEU A 64 2.96 -5.78 3.91
N ASP A 65 3.68 -5.70 2.79
CA ASP A 65 3.59 -4.61 1.81
C ASP A 65 2.53 -4.97 0.77
N VAL A 66 1.42 -4.23 0.79
CA VAL A 66 0.21 -4.52 -0.01
C VAL A 66 0.20 -3.66 -1.26
N GLY A 67 0.14 -4.31 -2.43
CA GLY A 67 0.40 -3.69 -3.71
C GLY A 67 1.87 -3.30 -3.82
N SER A 68 2.74 -4.27 -3.55
CA SER A 68 4.18 -4.03 -3.41
C SER A 68 4.86 -3.57 -4.70
N GLY A 69 4.25 -3.82 -5.86
CA GLY A 69 4.76 -3.43 -7.16
C GLY A 69 6.22 -3.84 -7.37
N THR A 70 7.04 -2.90 -7.79
CA THR A 70 8.50 -3.07 -7.95
C THR A 70 9.28 -3.03 -6.63
N GLY A 71 8.61 -2.80 -5.48
CA GLY A 71 9.23 -2.80 -4.16
C GLY A 71 9.73 -1.45 -3.67
N LEU A 72 9.14 -0.34 -4.11
CA LEU A 72 9.58 1.00 -3.70
C LEU A 72 9.38 1.24 -2.19
N VAL A 73 8.28 0.78 -1.59
CA VAL A 73 8.04 0.92 -0.14
C VAL A 73 9.10 0.15 0.64
N ALA A 74 9.36 -1.11 0.29
CA ALA A 74 10.36 -1.91 0.97
C ALA A 74 11.78 -1.34 0.79
N SER A 75 12.14 -0.85 -0.42
CA SER A 75 13.42 -0.18 -0.66
C SER A 75 13.59 1.02 0.27
N THR A 76 12.60 1.89 0.29
CA THR A 76 12.61 3.08 1.14
C THR A 76 12.70 2.73 2.63
N MET A 77 11.94 1.72 3.09
CA MET A 77 12.00 1.26 4.49
C MET A 77 13.38 0.72 4.87
N ARG A 78 14.08 0.04 3.94
CA ARG A 78 15.45 -0.47 4.19
C ARG A 78 16.50 0.63 4.22
N GLU A 79 16.29 1.70 3.50
CA GLU A 79 17.19 2.86 3.46
C GLU A 79 16.91 3.87 4.59
N HIS A 80 15.77 3.76 5.25
CA HIS A 80 15.35 4.70 6.28
C HIS A 80 16.14 4.50 7.58
N HIS A 81 16.85 5.55 8.02
CA HIS A 81 17.80 5.50 9.15
C HIS A 81 17.19 5.09 10.50
N ALA A 82 15.90 5.29 10.71
CA ALA A 82 15.20 4.91 11.94
C ALA A 82 14.47 3.55 11.85
N ILE A 83 14.61 2.83 10.73
CA ILE A 83 14.01 1.50 10.55
C ILE A 83 15.15 0.47 10.49
N ASP A 84 14.95 -0.67 11.15
CA ASP A 84 15.92 -1.77 11.06
C ASP A 84 16.02 -2.24 9.60
N SER A 85 17.21 -2.15 9.02
CA SER A 85 17.47 -2.59 7.64
C SER A 85 17.28 -4.10 7.44
N GLN A 86 17.25 -4.90 8.53
CA GLN A 86 16.94 -6.34 8.51
C GLN A 86 15.47 -6.64 8.76
N LEU A 87 14.61 -5.62 8.75
CA LEU A 87 13.17 -5.76 8.92
C LEU A 87 12.60 -6.86 7.98
N THR A 88 11.86 -7.80 8.54
CA THR A 88 11.22 -8.84 7.75
C THR A 88 9.99 -8.29 7.03
N ILE A 89 10.03 -8.23 5.71
CA ILE A 89 8.95 -7.74 4.85
C ILE A 89 8.57 -8.83 3.87
N ASP A 90 7.28 -9.08 3.70
CA ASP A 90 6.69 -9.83 2.58
C ASP A 90 5.93 -8.87 1.68
N GLY A 91 5.90 -9.15 0.38
CA GLY A 91 5.16 -8.34 -0.60
C GLY A 91 4.01 -9.13 -1.21
N VAL A 92 2.90 -8.44 -1.48
CA VAL A 92 1.78 -9.00 -2.25
C VAL A 92 1.38 -8.03 -3.35
N ASP A 93 1.26 -8.54 -4.58
CA ASP A 93 0.81 -7.78 -5.75
C ASP A 93 0.04 -8.68 -6.71
N ILE A 94 -0.76 -8.08 -7.59
CA ILE A 94 -1.51 -8.78 -8.64
C ILE A 94 -0.65 -9.00 -9.90
N SER A 95 0.37 -8.16 -10.14
CA SER A 95 1.20 -8.18 -11.34
C SER A 95 2.43 -9.07 -11.16
N PRO A 96 2.52 -10.21 -11.86
CA PRO A 96 3.71 -11.05 -11.83
C PRO A 96 4.95 -10.33 -12.38
N GLU A 97 4.79 -9.43 -13.35
CA GLU A 97 5.89 -8.68 -13.94
C GLU A 97 6.51 -7.70 -12.93
N MET A 98 5.66 -7.01 -12.15
CA MET A 98 6.13 -6.15 -11.04
C MET A 98 6.86 -6.97 -9.98
N LEU A 99 6.33 -8.13 -9.61
CA LEU A 99 6.95 -9.03 -8.65
C LEU A 99 8.30 -9.57 -9.14
N GLU A 100 8.47 -9.83 -10.42
CA GLU A 100 9.76 -10.25 -10.99
C GLU A 100 10.82 -9.12 -10.89
N VAL A 101 10.44 -7.86 -11.10
CA VAL A 101 11.35 -6.72 -10.86
C VAL A 101 11.70 -6.61 -9.37
N SER A 102 10.70 -6.69 -8.51
CA SER A 102 10.86 -6.65 -7.06
C SER A 102 11.78 -7.76 -6.54
N LYS A 103 11.63 -8.98 -7.06
CA LYS A 103 12.44 -10.15 -6.72
C LYS A 103 13.93 -9.95 -7.01
N LYS A 104 14.28 -9.30 -8.13
CA LYS A 104 15.68 -8.98 -8.48
C LYS A 104 16.35 -8.06 -7.46
N LYS A 105 15.57 -7.27 -6.70
CA LYS A 105 16.08 -6.35 -5.68
C LYS A 105 16.38 -7.02 -4.33
N ASN A 106 15.91 -8.25 -4.10
CA ASN A 106 16.09 -9.02 -2.85
C ASN A 106 15.64 -8.24 -1.58
N LEU A 107 14.54 -7.50 -1.67
CA LEU A 107 14.02 -6.68 -0.57
C LEU A 107 13.08 -7.45 0.37
N TYR A 108 12.42 -8.47 -0.16
CA TYR A 108 11.37 -9.21 0.54
C TYR A 108 11.84 -10.62 0.93
N ARG A 109 11.30 -11.11 2.05
CA ARG A 109 11.43 -12.52 2.45
C ARG A 109 10.64 -13.42 1.49
N GLN A 110 9.40 -13.04 1.19
CA GLN A 110 8.49 -13.72 0.26
C GLN A 110 7.71 -12.71 -0.57
N LEU A 111 7.36 -13.12 -1.79
CA LEU A 111 6.51 -12.36 -2.71
C LEU A 111 5.33 -13.26 -3.11
N PHE A 112 4.12 -12.69 -3.07
CA PHE A 112 2.88 -13.39 -3.33
C PHE A 112 2.13 -12.71 -4.47
N GLU A 113 1.84 -13.47 -5.52
CA GLU A 113 0.92 -13.02 -6.58
C GLU A 113 -0.52 -13.29 -6.11
N ARG A 114 -1.26 -12.23 -5.77
CA ARG A 114 -2.66 -12.34 -5.31
C ARG A 114 -3.47 -11.13 -5.73
N ASP A 115 -4.70 -11.39 -6.14
CA ASP A 115 -5.72 -10.38 -6.36
C ASP A 115 -6.43 -10.05 -5.03
N LEU A 116 -6.29 -8.82 -4.55
CA LEU A 116 -6.88 -8.35 -3.29
C LEU A 116 -8.41 -8.20 -3.39
N SER A 117 -8.97 -8.20 -4.60
CA SER A 117 -10.41 -8.22 -4.81
C SER A 117 -11.02 -9.60 -4.48
N GLN A 118 -10.21 -10.64 -4.53
CA GLN A 118 -10.56 -12.03 -4.23
C GLN A 118 -10.24 -12.43 -2.78
N SER A 119 -10.36 -13.71 -2.46
CA SER A 119 -9.90 -14.26 -1.20
C SER A 119 -8.37 -14.28 -1.15
N ILE A 120 -7.79 -13.79 -0.05
CA ILE A 120 -6.34 -13.69 0.09
C ILE A 120 -5.83 -14.91 0.88
N GLU A 121 -5.21 -15.83 0.17
CA GLU A 121 -4.64 -17.04 0.77
C GLU A 121 -3.19 -16.79 1.22
N LEU A 122 -3.05 -16.20 2.40
CA LEU A 122 -1.80 -15.95 3.11
C LEU A 122 -1.90 -16.47 4.55
N PRO A 123 -0.76 -16.62 5.27
CA PRO A 123 -0.77 -17.06 6.66
C PRO A 123 -1.62 -16.17 7.55
N LYS A 124 -2.56 -16.76 8.30
CA LYS A 124 -3.40 -16.04 9.27
C LYS A 124 -2.63 -15.74 10.55
N ASN A 125 -3.00 -14.65 11.24
CA ASN A 125 -2.40 -14.21 12.50
C ASN A 125 -0.87 -14.14 12.44
N HIS A 126 -0.32 -13.72 11.30
CA HIS A 126 1.12 -13.77 11.04
C HIS A 126 1.76 -12.37 11.05
N TYR A 127 1.16 -11.40 10.38
CA TYR A 127 1.76 -10.09 10.21
C TYR A 127 1.57 -9.18 11.43
N GLY A 128 2.63 -8.45 11.79
CA GLY A 128 2.61 -7.43 12.84
C GLY A 128 2.28 -6.05 12.31
N ALA A 129 2.53 -5.81 11.02
CA ALA A 129 2.11 -4.58 10.34
C ALA A 129 1.70 -4.83 8.89
N VAL A 130 0.91 -3.89 8.36
CA VAL A 130 0.52 -3.77 6.95
C VAL A 130 0.84 -2.37 6.50
N VAL A 131 1.55 -2.23 5.38
CA VAL A 131 1.82 -0.95 4.72
C VAL A 131 1.32 -0.99 3.28
N SER A 132 0.95 0.16 2.74
CA SER A 132 0.57 0.27 1.33
C SER A 132 0.75 1.69 0.81
N ALA A 133 1.32 1.84 -0.39
CA ALA A 133 1.41 3.09 -1.12
C ALA A 133 0.95 2.89 -2.57
N GLY A 134 -0.09 3.62 -3.00
CA GLY A 134 -0.56 3.62 -4.39
C GLY A 134 -1.51 2.49 -4.80
N THR A 135 -1.92 1.60 -3.89
CA THR A 135 -2.82 0.47 -4.18
C THR A 135 -4.30 0.84 -4.08
N PHE A 136 -4.65 1.61 -3.05
CA PHE A 136 -6.04 2.02 -2.82
C PHE A 136 -6.34 3.32 -3.59
N THR A 137 -6.56 3.16 -4.89
CA THR A 137 -6.78 4.23 -5.86
C THR A 137 -7.80 3.80 -6.91
N HIS A 138 -8.10 4.69 -7.88
CA HIS A 138 -9.07 4.43 -8.94
C HIS A 138 -8.77 3.17 -9.74
N GLY A 139 -9.80 2.37 -10.00
CA GLY A 139 -9.70 1.16 -10.82
C GLY A 139 -8.89 0.01 -10.21
N HIS A 140 -8.38 0.16 -8.98
CA HIS A 140 -7.56 -0.86 -8.32
C HIS A 140 -8.35 -1.61 -7.25
N VAL A 141 -8.17 -1.23 -5.99
CA VAL A 141 -8.66 -1.97 -4.82
C VAL A 141 -9.56 -1.10 -3.98
N GLY A 142 -10.76 -1.57 -3.68
CA GLY A 142 -11.74 -0.90 -2.83
C GLY A 142 -11.51 -1.16 -1.32
N PRO A 143 -12.31 -0.50 -0.46
CA PRO A 143 -12.18 -0.57 1.00
C PRO A 143 -12.49 -1.96 1.57
N GLU A 144 -13.22 -2.81 0.85
CA GLU A 144 -13.54 -4.19 1.28
C GLU A 144 -12.30 -5.08 1.44
N ALA A 145 -11.20 -4.75 0.75
CA ALA A 145 -9.93 -5.45 0.90
C ALA A 145 -9.34 -5.29 2.31
N LEU A 146 -9.60 -4.16 2.99
CA LEU A 146 -9.13 -3.93 4.36
C LEU A 146 -9.63 -5.00 5.33
N ALA A 147 -10.92 -5.35 5.24
CA ALA A 147 -11.50 -6.41 6.06
C ALA A 147 -10.87 -7.79 5.79
N LYS A 148 -10.44 -8.05 4.54
CA LYS A 148 -9.77 -9.30 4.14
C LYS A 148 -8.33 -9.38 4.65
N LEU A 149 -7.66 -8.24 4.87
CA LEU A 149 -6.31 -8.18 5.42
C LEU A 149 -6.28 -8.42 6.94
N LEU A 150 -7.33 -8.04 7.67
CA LEU A 150 -7.39 -8.19 9.13
C LEU A 150 -7.11 -9.62 9.63
N PRO A 151 -7.68 -10.70 9.04
CA PRO A 151 -7.40 -12.07 9.49
C PRO A 151 -5.95 -12.53 9.32
N LEU A 152 -5.19 -11.89 8.42
CA LEU A 152 -3.79 -12.19 8.17
C LEU A 152 -2.87 -11.67 9.28
N CYS A 153 -3.36 -10.68 10.02
CA CYS A 153 -2.60 -9.92 11.00
C CYS A 153 -2.87 -10.41 12.43
N ARG A 154 -1.86 -10.26 13.27
CA ARG A 154 -1.98 -10.50 14.72
C ARG A 154 -2.84 -9.43 15.38
N SER A 155 -3.32 -9.71 16.58
CA SER A 155 -3.93 -8.69 17.42
C SER A 155 -2.96 -7.52 17.60
N SER A 156 -3.48 -6.32 17.60
CA SER A 156 -2.75 -5.05 17.69
C SER A 156 -1.81 -4.74 16.52
N ALA A 157 -1.84 -5.51 15.44
CA ALA A 157 -1.04 -5.22 14.23
C ALA A 157 -1.31 -3.81 13.71
N LEU A 158 -0.26 -3.11 13.33
CA LEU A 158 -0.31 -1.74 12.80
C LEU A 158 -0.71 -1.75 11.32
N PHE A 159 -1.61 -0.85 10.94
CA PHE A 159 -1.98 -0.60 9.56
C PHE A 159 -1.63 0.84 9.18
N ILE A 160 -0.92 1.02 8.07
CA ILE A 160 -0.59 2.30 7.46
C ILE A 160 -1.00 2.19 5.99
N ILE A 161 -2.21 2.62 5.70
CA ILE A 161 -2.84 2.41 4.40
C ILE A 161 -2.95 3.75 3.67
N GLY A 162 -2.15 3.86 2.62
CA GLY A 162 -2.22 5.00 1.72
C GLY A 162 -3.44 4.92 0.80
N ILE A 163 -4.30 5.92 0.83
CA ILE A 163 -5.55 5.99 0.06
C ILE A 163 -5.55 7.27 -0.79
N ASN A 164 -5.83 7.14 -2.07
CA ASN A 164 -5.98 8.28 -2.97
C ASN A 164 -7.16 9.16 -2.53
N GLY A 165 -6.98 10.51 -2.53
CA GLY A 165 -7.97 11.43 -2.02
C GLY A 165 -9.30 11.39 -2.76
N THR A 166 -9.29 11.29 -4.08
CA THR A 166 -10.52 11.16 -4.88
C THR A 166 -11.18 9.79 -4.70
N ALA A 167 -10.38 8.72 -4.65
CA ALA A 167 -10.88 7.36 -4.39
C ALA A 167 -11.46 7.22 -2.98
N PHE A 168 -10.93 7.97 -1.99
CA PHE A 168 -11.43 7.98 -0.63
C PHE A 168 -12.92 8.32 -0.56
N ASP A 169 -13.33 9.37 -1.27
CA ASP A 169 -14.74 9.78 -1.34
C ASP A 169 -15.55 8.87 -2.27
N GLN A 170 -15.03 8.59 -3.47
CA GLN A 170 -15.75 7.83 -4.50
C GLN A 170 -16.10 6.41 -4.06
N TYR A 171 -15.20 5.73 -3.35
CA TYR A 171 -15.41 4.35 -2.89
C TYR A 171 -15.82 4.26 -1.42
N HIS A 172 -16.16 5.39 -0.79
CA HIS A 172 -16.67 5.44 0.58
C HIS A 172 -15.73 4.83 1.64
N PHE A 173 -14.41 5.03 1.50
CA PHE A 173 -13.43 4.52 2.46
C PHE A 173 -13.71 4.99 3.89
N GLY A 174 -14.11 6.26 4.07
CA GLY A 174 -14.46 6.80 5.39
C GLY A 174 -15.57 6.02 6.07
N SER A 175 -16.67 5.73 5.35
CA SER A 175 -17.80 4.96 5.91
C SER A 175 -17.41 3.52 6.22
N HIS A 176 -16.61 2.88 5.35
CA HIS A 176 -16.15 1.51 5.57
C HIS A 176 -15.23 1.39 6.80
N LEU A 177 -14.27 2.31 6.93
CA LEU A 177 -13.37 2.37 8.08
C LEU A 177 -14.15 2.66 9.38
N ALA A 178 -15.15 3.57 9.33
CA ALA A 178 -16.00 3.86 10.48
C ALA A 178 -16.83 2.63 10.90
N ALA A 179 -17.31 1.82 9.96
CA ALA A 179 -18.00 0.57 10.25
C ALA A 179 -17.07 -0.45 10.92
N LEU A 180 -15.86 -0.65 10.41
CA LEU A 180 -14.86 -1.53 11.03
C LEU A 180 -14.52 -1.09 12.48
N GLN A 181 -14.46 0.22 12.73
CA GLN A 181 -14.23 0.76 14.07
C GLN A 181 -15.45 0.55 14.98
N ALA A 182 -16.66 0.82 14.48
CA ALA A 182 -17.90 0.60 15.23
C ALA A 182 -18.08 -0.88 15.63
N ASP A 183 -17.70 -1.79 14.75
CA ASP A 183 -17.70 -3.24 14.97
C ASP A 183 -16.52 -3.72 15.84
N ARG A 184 -15.71 -2.80 16.35
CA ARG A 184 -14.53 -3.09 17.18
C ARG A 184 -13.52 -4.02 16.51
N GLN A 185 -13.42 -4.01 15.20
CA GLN A 185 -12.41 -4.76 14.46
C GLN A 185 -11.07 -4.00 14.41
N ILE A 186 -11.14 -2.67 14.46
CA ILE A 186 -9.97 -1.78 14.45
C ILE A 186 -10.08 -0.70 15.55
N THR A 187 -8.95 -0.12 15.93
CA THR A 187 -8.87 1.03 16.83
C THR A 187 -9.38 2.31 16.16
N PRO A 188 -9.52 3.44 16.88
CA PRO A 188 -9.68 4.75 16.27
C PRO A 188 -8.64 5.01 15.19
N ILE A 189 -9.04 5.71 14.14
CA ILE A 189 -8.22 5.93 12.94
C ILE A 189 -7.66 7.35 13.01
N GLU A 190 -6.36 7.46 12.76
CA GLU A 190 -5.70 8.72 12.48
C GLU A 190 -5.50 8.85 10.97
N PHE A 191 -5.80 10.03 10.41
CA PHE A 191 -5.55 10.36 9.02
C PHE A 191 -4.44 11.38 8.92
N VAL A 192 -3.37 11.02 8.22
CA VAL A 192 -2.27 11.93 7.88
C VAL A 192 -2.34 12.23 6.39
N ARG A 193 -2.34 13.52 6.04
CA ARG A 193 -2.28 13.94 4.63
C ARG A 193 -0.94 13.52 4.03
N VAL A 194 -0.97 12.98 2.83
CA VAL A 194 0.21 12.60 2.05
C VAL A 194 0.12 13.19 0.64
N THR A 195 1.28 13.53 0.08
CA THR A 195 1.41 14.01 -1.30
C THR A 195 2.19 12.98 -2.10
N TYR A 196 1.83 12.79 -3.37
CA TYR A 196 2.46 11.74 -4.18
C TYR A 196 3.76 12.20 -4.81
N TYR A 197 3.84 13.46 -5.22
CA TYR A 197 4.97 14.03 -5.96
C TYR A 197 5.54 15.27 -5.28
N ALA A 198 6.86 15.48 -5.43
CA ALA A 198 7.56 16.60 -4.80
C ALA A 198 7.13 17.97 -5.37
N SER A 199 6.65 17.99 -6.62
CA SER A 199 6.19 19.20 -7.34
C SER A 199 4.67 19.37 -7.35
N ALA A 200 3.92 18.60 -6.52
CA ALA A 200 2.48 18.74 -6.43
C ALA A 200 2.15 20.13 -5.87
N ASP A 201 1.51 20.97 -6.65
CA ASP A 201 0.91 22.21 -6.17
C ASP A 201 -0.20 21.84 -5.17
N ASP A 202 -0.26 22.55 -4.05
CA ASP A 202 -1.25 22.29 -2.98
C ASP A 202 -2.72 22.34 -3.47
N ASP A 203 -2.97 22.94 -4.61
CA ASP A 203 -4.29 23.09 -5.24
C ASP A 203 -4.70 21.90 -6.13
N ASN A 204 -3.80 20.96 -6.45
CA ASN A 204 -4.13 19.84 -7.31
C ASN A 204 -4.51 18.60 -6.48
N GLY A 205 -5.78 18.52 -6.06
CA GLY A 205 -6.31 17.44 -5.21
C GLY A 205 -6.12 16.02 -5.76
N ALA A 206 -5.77 15.88 -7.06
CA ALA A 206 -5.47 14.59 -7.68
C ALA A 206 -4.15 13.97 -7.19
N ASP A 207 -3.20 14.80 -6.73
CA ASP A 207 -1.87 14.39 -6.29
C ASP A 207 -1.74 14.26 -4.77
N GLN A 208 -2.86 14.23 -4.06
CA GLN A 208 -2.93 14.14 -2.60
C GLN A 208 -3.83 13.00 -2.15
N GLY A 209 -3.56 12.51 -0.96
CA GLY A 209 -4.36 11.49 -0.31
C GLY A 209 -4.17 11.46 1.19
N PHE A 210 -4.55 10.33 1.77
CA PHE A 210 -4.46 10.09 3.20
C PHE A 210 -3.71 8.79 3.47
N ALA A 211 -2.86 8.80 4.49
CA ALA A 211 -2.46 7.58 5.17
C ALA A 211 -3.45 7.36 6.33
N ALA A 212 -4.25 6.32 6.26
CA ALA A 212 -5.09 5.87 7.37
C ALA A 212 -4.25 4.99 8.30
N ILE A 213 -4.11 5.40 9.56
CA ILE A 213 -3.28 4.75 10.57
C ILE A 213 -4.20 4.23 11.67
N PHE A 214 -4.16 2.92 11.89
CA PHE A 214 -4.95 2.26 12.93
C PHE A 214 -4.31 0.93 13.30
N ARG A 215 -4.83 0.27 14.34
CA ARG A 215 -4.42 -1.09 14.70
C ARG A 215 -5.61 -2.04 14.60
N LYS A 216 -5.32 -3.30 14.25
CA LYS A 216 -6.31 -4.37 14.45
C LYS A 216 -6.66 -4.43 15.92
N ALA A 217 -7.94 -4.41 16.26
CA ALA A 217 -8.37 -4.50 17.64
C ALA A 217 -7.96 -5.87 18.24
N SER A 218 -7.55 -5.85 19.50
CA SER A 218 -7.39 -7.08 20.27
C SER A 218 -8.78 -7.61 20.57
N LEU A 219 -9.03 -8.87 20.29
CA LEU A 219 -10.23 -9.52 20.80
C LEU A 219 -10.12 -9.48 22.33
N TYR A 220 -10.91 -8.61 22.96
CA TYR A 220 -11.08 -8.65 24.39
C TYR A 220 -11.88 -9.93 24.69
N THR A 221 -11.22 -10.99 25.13
CA THR A 221 -11.88 -12.06 25.86
C THR A 221 -11.97 -11.57 27.30
N PRO A 222 -13.16 -11.24 27.83
CA PRO A 222 -13.28 -11.02 29.27
C PRO A 222 -12.79 -12.29 29.97
N ASP A 223 -11.92 -12.13 30.94
CA ASP A 223 -11.57 -13.23 31.85
C ASP A 223 -12.86 -13.82 32.43
N PRO A 224 -12.97 -15.13 32.51
CA PRO A 224 -14.14 -15.84 33.02
C PRO A 224 -14.43 -15.54 34.50
#